data_9a31218562705fd2cf7dfa49dff1bfe6
#
_entry.id   9a31218562705fd2cf7dfa49dff1bfe6
#
_cell.length_a   1.000
_cell.length_b   1.000
_cell.length_c   1.000
_cell.angle_alpha   90.00
_cell.angle_beta   90.00
_cell.angle_gamma   90.00
#
_symmetry.space_group_name_H-M   'P 1'
#
loop_
_entity.id
_entity.type
_entity.pdbx_description
1 polymer ?
#
loop_
_entity_poly.entity_id
_entity_poly.type
_entity_poly.pdbx_seq_one_letter_code
_entity_poly.pdbx_strand_id
1 'polypeptide(L)'
;MKFYFDCGLPRSGSTLLTALLNQNPDIHAGTLSPVFELMYYTNEILHREQAKAFPKPKIFQEIVTNTLINYYSDIKNEVVIDKCRAWPAHIDIMKKYVTDNPKLICTVRHPLDILASFITLSVSYTHLTLPTIYSV
;
A
#
# COMPACT_ATOMS: atom_id res chain seq x y z
N MET A 1 14.13 -4.69 11.66
CA MET A 1 13.09 -3.91 10.95
C MET A 1 11.72 -4.40 11.41
N LYS A 2 10.81 -3.48 11.72
CA LYS A 2 9.42 -3.78 12.11
C LYS A 2 8.48 -3.20 11.05
N PHE A 3 7.50 -3.97 10.61
CA PHE A 3 6.53 -3.53 9.61
C PHE A 3 5.21 -3.12 10.25
N TYR A 4 4.73 -1.96 9.86
CA TYR A 4 3.38 -1.45 10.10
C TYR A 4 2.73 -1.11 8.77
N PHE A 5 1.42 -0.92 8.76
CA PHE A 5 0.67 -0.75 7.52
C PHE A 5 -0.24 0.47 7.63
N ASP A 6 -0.13 1.38 6.66
CA ASP A 6 -1.02 2.53 6.54
C ASP A 6 -2.08 2.27 5.48
N CYS A 7 -3.31 2.58 5.84
CA CYS A 7 -4.45 2.44 4.96
C CYS A 7 -5.43 3.61 5.15
N GLY A 8 -6.40 3.68 4.29
CA GLY A 8 -7.44 4.70 4.36
C GLY A 8 -7.99 5.03 2.97
N LEU A 9 -9.15 5.66 2.93
CA LEU A 9 -9.72 6.11 1.67
C LEU A 9 -8.84 7.20 1.03
N PRO A 10 -8.84 7.32 -0.29
CA PRO A 10 -8.22 8.45 -0.96
C PRO A 10 -8.75 9.76 -0.36
N ARG A 11 -7.91 10.78 -0.25
CA ARG A 11 -8.26 12.09 0.33
C ARG A 11 -8.58 12.09 1.83
N SER A 12 -8.32 10.99 2.55
CA SER A 12 -8.48 10.93 4.02
C SER A 12 -7.35 11.56 4.82
N GLY A 13 -6.25 11.97 4.16
CA GLY A 13 -5.09 12.58 4.82
C GLY A 13 -3.90 11.64 5.00
N SER A 14 -3.94 10.43 4.47
CA SER A 14 -2.86 9.44 4.61
C SER A 14 -1.51 9.91 4.06
N THR A 15 -1.49 10.74 3.00
CA THR A 15 -0.24 11.32 2.49
C THR A 15 0.38 12.33 3.47
N LEU A 16 -0.45 13.12 4.15
CA LEU A 16 0.02 14.01 5.21
C LEU A 16 0.56 13.21 6.39
N LEU A 17 -0.14 12.15 6.79
CA LEU A 17 0.31 11.26 7.86
C LEU A 17 1.70 10.69 7.55
N THR A 18 1.92 10.14 6.33
CA THR A 18 3.23 9.60 5.96
C THR A 18 4.33 10.68 5.97
N ALA A 19 4.03 11.91 5.54
CA ALA A 19 4.98 13.02 5.59
C ALA A 19 5.35 13.41 7.04
N LEU A 20 4.39 13.38 7.96
CA LEU A 20 4.64 13.63 9.39
C LEU A 20 5.46 12.50 10.03
N LEU A 21 5.14 11.25 9.73
CA LEU A 21 5.86 10.09 10.25
C LEU A 21 7.32 10.05 9.79
N ASN A 22 7.60 10.46 8.55
CA ASN A 22 8.97 10.55 8.01
C ASN A 22 9.82 11.66 8.66
N GLN A 23 9.27 12.52 9.49
CA GLN A 23 10.08 13.47 10.28
C GLN A 23 10.84 12.76 11.40
N ASN A 24 10.42 11.55 11.78
CA ASN A 24 11.17 10.72 12.72
C ASN A 24 12.22 9.91 11.95
N PRO A 25 13.52 10.04 12.28
CA PRO A 25 14.60 9.36 11.57
C PRO A 25 14.55 7.82 11.69
N ASP A 26 13.85 7.28 12.67
CA ASP A 26 13.73 5.84 12.87
C ASP A 26 12.59 5.22 12.04
N ILE A 27 11.77 6.06 11.40
CA ILE A 27 10.59 5.62 10.65
C ILE A 27 10.79 5.92 9.15
N HIS A 28 10.55 4.92 8.33
CA HIS A 28 10.31 5.08 6.90
C HIS A 28 8.83 4.87 6.60
N ALA A 29 8.15 5.89 6.07
CA ALA A 29 6.76 5.80 5.65
C ALA A 29 6.62 6.14 4.16
N GLY A 30 6.28 5.14 3.36
CA GLY A 30 6.09 5.27 1.90
C GLY A 30 4.79 5.96 1.53
N THR A 31 4.74 6.55 0.34
CA THR A 31 3.51 7.19 -0.17
C THR A 31 2.51 6.18 -0.70
N LEU A 32 2.96 5.21 -1.45
CA LEU A 32 2.22 4.05 -1.97
C LEU A 32 3.25 3.03 -2.45
N SER A 33 3.04 1.76 -2.14
CA SER A 33 3.92 0.69 -2.59
C SER A 33 3.15 -0.35 -3.42
N PRO A 34 3.81 -1.06 -4.35
CA PRO A 34 3.24 -2.21 -5.04
C PRO A 34 3.35 -3.52 -4.22
N VAL A 35 3.89 -3.48 -3.01
CA VAL A 35 4.22 -4.67 -2.21
C VAL A 35 3.00 -5.55 -1.98
N PHE A 36 1.86 -4.94 -1.62
CA PHE A 36 0.62 -5.68 -1.45
C PHE A 36 0.25 -6.47 -2.72
N GLU A 37 0.28 -5.82 -3.88
CA GLU A 37 -0.09 -6.45 -5.15
C GLU A 37 0.88 -7.59 -5.50
N LEU A 38 2.18 -7.38 -5.30
CA LEU A 38 3.19 -8.42 -5.51
C LEU A 38 2.95 -9.64 -4.61
N MET A 39 2.68 -9.42 -3.33
CA MET A 39 2.39 -10.49 -2.38
C MET A 39 1.07 -11.21 -2.74
N TYR A 40 0.03 -10.44 -3.04
CA TYR A 40 -1.29 -10.96 -3.38
C TYR A 40 -1.23 -11.84 -4.65
N TYR A 41 -0.71 -11.33 -5.75
CA TYR A 41 -0.64 -12.09 -6.99
C TYR A 41 0.33 -13.28 -6.89
N THR A 42 1.40 -13.16 -6.13
CA THR A 42 2.27 -14.31 -5.84
C THR A 42 1.49 -15.37 -5.09
N ASN A 43 0.75 -15.02 -4.04
CA ASN A 43 -0.10 -15.96 -3.31
C ASN A 43 -1.15 -16.60 -4.22
N GLU A 44 -1.80 -15.84 -5.11
CA GLU A 44 -2.78 -16.38 -6.06
C GLU A 44 -2.18 -17.41 -7.03
N ILE A 45 -0.93 -17.20 -7.49
CA ILE A 45 -0.22 -18.16 -8.34
C ILE A 45 -0.05 -19.50 -7.62
N LEU A 46 0.14 -19.50 -6.30
CA LEU A 46 0.32 -20.72 -5.51
C LEU A 46 -0.93 -21.60 -5.45
N HIS A 47 -2.10 -21.05 -5.75
CA HIS A 47 -3.36 -21.78 -5.81
C HIS A 47 -3.67 -22.37 -7.18
N ARG A 48 -2.83 -22.08 -8.20
CA ARG A 48 -3.02 -22.60 -9.56
C ARG A 48 -2.58 -24.07 -9.69
N GLU A 49 -3.09 -24.75 -10.70
CA GLU A 49 -2.87 -26.18 -10.93
C GLU A 49 -1.38 -26.55 -11.05
N GLN A 50 -0.56 -25.71 -11.67
CA GLN A 50 0.88 -25.94 -11.79
C GLN A 50 1.58 -25.99 -10.41
N ALA A 51 1.21 -25.07 -9.52
CA ALA A 51 1.79 -25.03 -8.18
C ALA A 51 1.29 -26.19 -7.31
N LYS A 52 0.05 -26.65 -7.53
CA LYS A 52 -0.51 -27.83 -6.87
C LYS A 52 0.14 -29.12 -7.37
N ALA A 53 0.46 -29.20 -8.67
CA ALA A 53 1.13 -30.36 -9.26
C ALA A 53 2.57 -30.53 -8.77
N PHE A 54 3.26 -29.43 -8.45
CA PHE A 54 4.63 -29.42 -7.95
C PHE A 54 4.73 -28.66 -6.61
N PRO A 55 4.18 -29.20 -5.53
CA PRO A 55 4.03 -28.50 -4.27
C PRO A 55 5.38 -28.29 -3.57
N LYS A 56 5.71 -27.01 -3.30
CA LYS A 56 6.86 -26.59 -2.48
C LYS A 56 6.40 -25.57 -1.45
N PRO A 57 5.55 -25.95 -0.49
CA PRO A 57 4.85 -24.99 0.37
C PRO A 57 5.78 -24.09 1.18
N LYS A 58 6.90 -24.61 1.68
CA LYS A 58 7.90 -23.80 2.43
C LYS A 58 8.55 -22.74 1.53
N ILE A 59 9.01 -23.14 0.35
CA ILE A 59 9.65 -22.21 -0.60
C ILE A 59 8.64 -21.14 -1.05
N PHE A 60 7.42 -21.55 -1.31
CA PHE A 60 6.35 -20.61 -1.71
C PHE A 60 6.06 -19.60 -0.59
N GLN A 61 5.96 -20.05 0.64
CA GLN A 61 5.80 -19.15 1.78
C GLN A 61 6.96 -18.16 1.90
N GLU A 62 8.19 -18.63 1.75
CA GLU A 62 9.39 -17.78 1.76
C GLU A 62 9.38 -16.74 0.63
N ILE A 63 8.96 -17.10 -0.58
CA ILE A 63 8.86 -16.18 -1.71
C ILE A 63 7.91 -15.01 -1.37
N VAL A 64 6.70 -15.31 -0.86
CA VAL A 64 5.73 -14.28 -0.52
C VAL A 64 6.24 -13.41 0.64
N THR A 65 6.77 -14.01 1.70
CA THR A 65 7.32 -13.29 2.85
C THR A 65 8.49 -12.39 2.45
N ASN A 66 9.41 -12.93 1.64
CA ASN A 66 10.59 -12.20 1.19
C ASN A 66 10.26 -11.06 0.21
N THR A 67 9.09 -11.07 -0.42
CA THR A 67 8.67 -9.95 -1.27
C THR A 67 8.66 -8.63 -0.48
N LEU A 68 8.08 -8.62 0.71
CA LEU A 68 8.06 -7.43 1.58
C LEU A 68 9.47 -7.07 2.06
N ILE A 69 10.24 -8.04 2.53
CA ILE A 69 11.58 -7.84 3.07
C ILE A 69 12.53 -7.31 2.00
N ASN A 70 12.51 -7.90 0.81
CA ASN A 70 13.39 -7.53 -0.29
C ASN A 70 13.03 -6.16 -0.87
N TYR A 71 11.74 -5.82 -0.92
CA TYR A 71 11.32 -4.52 -1.41
C TYR A 71 11.87 -3.37 -0.56
N TYR A 72 12.01 -3.58 0.76
CA TYR A 72 12.53 -2.59 1.70
C TYR A 72 13.98 -2.89 2.14
N SER A 73 14.73 -3.69 1.40
CA SER A 73 16.08 -4.12 1.78
C SER A 73 17.13 -2.99 1.81
N ASP A 74 16.91 -1.92 1.07
CA ASP A 74 17.74 -0.71 1.05
C ASP A 74 17.41 0.28 2.19
N ILE A 75 16.29 0.10 2.87
CA ILE A 75 15.82 0.95 3.98
C ILE A 75 16.51 0.49 5.27
N LYS A 76 17.15 1.45 5.98
CA LYS A 76 17.88 1.19 7.22
C LYS A 76 17.10 1.53 8.48
N ASN A 77 15.92 2.11 8.35
CA ASN A 77 15.09 2.52 9.47
C ASN A 77 14.62 1.30 10.29
N GLU A 78 14.45 1.48 11.61
CA GLU A 78 13.96 0.42 12.48
C GLU A 78 12.51 0.04 12.14
N VAL A 79 11.71 1.03 11.79
CA VAL A 79 10.29 0.91 11.48
C VAL A 79 10.03 1.26 10.02
N VAL A 80 9.32 0.39 9.33
CA VAL A 80 8.81 0.63 7.97
C VAL A 80 7.30 0.60 8.00
N ILE A 81 6.68 1.64 7.44
CA ILE A 81 5.22 1.74 7.29
C ILE A 81 4.90 1.62 5.81
N ASP A 82 4.39 0.45 5.42
CA ASP A 82 3.92 0.23 4.05
C ASP A 82 2.50 0.76 3.88
N LYS A 83 2.29 1.50 2.81
CA LYS A 83 1.00 2.11 2.53
C LYS A 83 0.31 1.44 1.35
N CYS A 84 -0.79 0.77 1.63
CA CYS A 84 -1.72 0.29 0.62
C CYS A 84 -3.15 0.22 1.17
N ARG A 85 -4.11 0.68 0.38
CA ARG A 85 -5.54 0.67 0.75
C ARG A 85 -6.13 -0.72 0.90
N ALA A 86 -5.52 -1.72 0.26
CA ALA A 86 -6.01 -3.08 0.24
C ALA A 86 -5.67 -3.89 1.51
N TRP A 87 -4.70 -3.45 2.32
CA TRP A 87 -4.28 -4.19 3.51
C TRP A 87 -5.43 -4.62 4.44
N PRO A 88 -6.41 -3.76 4.77
CA PRO A 88 -7.49 -4.16 5.68
C PRO A 88 -8.39 -5.28 5.14
N ALA A 89 -8.51 -5.39 3.82
CA ALA A 89 -9.30 -6.45 3.19
C ALA A 89 -8.59 -7.81 3.16
N HIS A 90 -7.27 -7.85 3.43
CA HIS A 90 -6.43 -9.04 3.31
C HIS A 90 -5.55 -9.26 4.55
N ILE A 91 -6.17 -9.16 5.72
CA ILE A 91 -5.49 -9.41 7.01
C ILE A 91 -4.99 -10.87 7.11
N ASP A 92 -5.64 -11.80 6.43
CA ASP A 92 -5.24 -13.18 6.31
C ASP A 92 -3.85 -13.34 5.66
N ILE A 93 -3.58 -12.60 4.58
CA ILE A 93 -2.26 -12.55 3.92
C ILE A 93 -1.20 -12.00 4.89
N MET A 94 -1.53 -10.92 5.61
CA MET A 94 -0.62 -10.32 6.58
C MET A 94 -0.29 -11.30 7.71
N LYS A 95 -1.31 -11.97 8.25
CA LYS A 95 -1.12 -12.98 9.32
C LYS A 95 -0.34 -14.18 8.85
N LYS A 96 -0.56 -14.62 7.62
CA LYS A 96 0.11 -15.80 7.07
C LYS A 96 1.57 -15.57 6.73
N TYR A 97 1.93 -14.37 6.23
CA TYR A 97 3.23 -14.12 5.61
C TYR A 97 4.09 -13.06 6.30
N VAL A 98 3.51 -12.22 7.16
CA VAL A 98 4.25 -11.12 7.78
C VAL A 98 4.33 -11.26 9.29
N THR A 99 3.19 -11.31 9.98
CA THR A 99 3.14 -11.39 11.45
C THR A 99 1.76 -11.81 11.93
N ASP A 100 1.71 -12.57 13.01
CA ASP A 100 0.44 -13.00 13.64
C ASP A 100 -0.42 -11.84 14.15
N ASN A 101 0.20 -10.68 14.44
CA ASN A 101 -0.47 -9.50 14.97
C ASN A 101 -0.14 -8.24 14.15
N PRO A 102 -0.66 -8.13 12.91
CA PRO A 102 -0.40 -6.97 12.06
C PRO A 102 -0.95 -5.69 12.68
N LYS A 103 -0.16 -4.63 12.64
CA LYS A 103 -0.52 -3.29 13.12
C LYS A 103 -0.90 -2.42 11.94
N LEU A 104 -2.17 -1.97 11.91
CA LEU A 104 -2.68 -1.10 10.87
C LEU A 104 -2.99 0.29 11.45
N ILE A 105 -2.63 1.30 10.70
CA ILE A 105 -3.02 2.70 10.92
C ILE A 105 -4.02 3.03 9.82
N CYS A 106 -5.21 3.49 10.20
CA CYS A 106 -6.23 3.85 9.21
C CYS A 106 -6.60 5.32 9.36
N THR A 107 -6.36 6.10 8.31
CA THR A 107 -6.83 7.48 8.26
C THR A 107 -8.29 7.53 7.91
N VAL A 108 -9.09 8.19 8.77
CA VAL A 108 -10.54 8.32 8.62
C VAL A 108 -10.89 9.78 8.39
N ARG A 109 -11.78 10.04 7.45
CA ARG A 109 -12.33 11.36 7.14
C ARG A 109 -13.81 11.23 6.79
N HIS A 110 -14.59 12.27 7.08
CA HIS A 110 -16.01 12.27 6.74
C HIS A 110 -16.23 12.08 5.24
N PRO A 111 -17.12 11.19 4.78
CA PRO A 111 -17.30 10.89 3.36
C PRO A 111 -17.61 12.11 2.50
N LEU A 112 -18.41 13.06 2.99
CA LEU A 112 -18.72 14.29 2.26
C LEU A 112 -17.48 15.17 2.03
N ASP A 113 -16.58 15.23 3.01
CA ASP A 113 -15.31 15.97 2.86
C ASP A 113 -14.38 15.30 1.85
N ILE A 114 -14.41 13.98 1.77
CA ILE A 114 -13.68 13.23 0.74
C ILE A 114 -14.24 13.57 -0.65
N LEU A 115 -15.57 13.54 -0.80
CA LEU A 115 -16.24 13.88 -2.06
C LEU A 115 -15.95 15.33 -2.47
N ALA A 116 -16.08 16.28 -1.54
CA ALA A 116 -15.75 17.70 -1.80
C ALA A 116 -14.30 17.86 -2.27
N SER A 117 -13.36 17.13 -1.64
CA SER A 117 -11.95 17.14 -2.05
C SER A 117 -11.73 16.56 -3.45
N PHE A 118 -12.48 15.54 -3.86
CA PHE A 118 -12.42 15.02 -5.23
C PHE A 118 -12.98 16.00 -6.25
N ILE A 119 -14.11 16.66 -5.96
CA ILE A 119 -14.70 17.68 -6.84
C ILE A 119 -13.72 18.82 -7.05
N THR A 120 -13.12 19.36 -6.00
CA THR A 120 -12.12 20.42 -6.09
C THR A 120 -10.94 20.02 -6.96
N LEU A 121 -10.45 18.78 -6.81
CA LEU A 121 -9.36 18.27 -7.61
C LEU A 121 -9.76 18.17 -9.10
N SER A 122 -10.93 17.60 -9.39
CA SER A 122 -11.43 17.45 -10.77
C SER A 122 -11.58 18.80 -11.46
N VAL A 123 -12.13 19.80 -10.79
CA VAL A 123 -12.27 21.15 -11.32
C VAL A 123 -10.88 21.75 -11.65
N SER A 124 -9.91 21.62 -10.75
CA SER A 124 -8.54 22.10 -10.97
C SER A 124 -7.89 21.45 -12.19
N TYR A 125 -8.06 20.13 -12.38
CA TYR A 125 -7.53 19.44 -13.56
C TYR A 125 -8.24 19.85 -14.85
N THR A 126 -9.54 20.05 -14.81
CA THR A 126 -10.31 20.47 -16.01
C THR A 126 -9.84 21.85 -16.51
N HIS A 127 -9.53 22.76 -15.62
CA HIS A 127 -8.98 24.08 -15.99
C HIS A 127 -7.56 24.01 -16.57
N LEU A 128 -6.77 23.00 -16.17
CA LEU A 128 -5.40 22.81 -16.70
C LEU A 128 -5.38 22.09 -18.05
N THR A 129 -6.44 21.35 -18.40
CA THR A 129 -6.50 20.51 -19.62
C THR A 129 -7.43 21.06 -20.70
N LEU A 130 -8.04 22.24 -20.54
CA LEU A 130 -8.77 22.87 -21.62
C LEU A 130 -7.79 23.22 -22.75
N PRO A 131 -7.91 22.58 -23.94
CA PRO A 131 -7.09 22.98 -25.07
C PRO A 131 -7.40 24.44 -25.40
N THR A 132 -6.36 25.26 -25.53
CA THR A 132 -6.50 26.57 -26.09
C THR A 132 -6.97 26.39 -27.51
N ILE A 133 -8.26 26.64 -27.78
CA ILE A 133 -8.79 26.63 -29.15
C ILE A 133 -8.19 27.89 -29.78
N TYR A 134 -7.13 27.72 -30.55
CA TYR A 134 -6.66 28.75 -31.43
C TYR A 134 -7.73 28.95 -32.52
N SER A 135 -8.49 30.03 -32.43
CA SER A 135 -9.29 30.50 -33.54
C SER A 135 -8.32 30.93 -34.65
N VAL A 136 -8.44 30.29 -35.78
CA VAL A 136 -7.81 30.67 -37.05
C VAL A 136 -8.54 31.88 -37.61
#